data_9d7a656c659cd8628a12b0c2992c058e
#
_entry.id   9d7a656c659cd8628a12b0c2992c058e
#
_cell.length_a   1.000
_cell.length_b   1.000
_cell.length_c   1.000
_cell.angle_alpha   90.00
_cell.angle_beta   90.00
_cell.angle_gamma   90.00
#
_symmetry.space_group_name_H-M   'P 1'
#
loop_
_entity.id
_entity.type
_entity.pdbx_description
1 polymer ?
#
loop_
_entity_poly.entity_id
_entity_poly.type
_entity_poly.pdbx_seq_one_letter_code
_entity_poly.pdbx_strand_id
1 'polypeptide(L)'
;VKESSLTPLELKLTILKTGAEARMYYSKIFGKTLREVPQSIRTPSYALLHRGGFVRRMGQGMYSFLPMGMRVLQNIQRIIAEEMGSLGGQEIYVPVVTPAEIWKRSGRLNWISELVPFKDRQGRELVLSPTHEEAFVELVRVALSSYREMPLFLYQFQIKFRDEERVKDGLVRTKEIYMHDAYSFHRSYQDLNNFFPKTFTAYKRVFDRCGIQTFAGEAGVGYIGGEKSYEFLMPTDSADHAIILCDKCQYCASKEVAVGGKRYLSEEQKSLEKVHTPGCTTIDDLAEFLGVPKERTAKSLVYNTPQGLVMAVVRGDYELGLEKLSGYLKFPAYRPATDEELSEVGLVPGYLSPLHADRRVRVVVDDAVAKSNNLVYGANEVDHHLINGNFGRDYDTQDVTDIALTRDEKICLQCGGVLKEIQALEVGHIFKLGDYYTRAMNLTYQDERGSSTYPHMGCYGVGLGRLMDAVVRSNHDERGIIWPASLAPFQVYLMSVGKSLSVKRAVEDLHRELGDRALYDDRGDSPGVKFNDADLIGIPLRIVVGAKHLGEGKVEIKERGSGEIHLVALDQVNRAVDDLSGRPADGAGQIRG
;
A
#
# COMPACT_ATOMS: atom_id res chain seq x y z
N VAL A 1 -30.82 -44.67 38.24
CA VAL A 1 -29.78 -43.75 37.78
C VAL A 1 -30.55 -42.61 37.12
N LYS A 2 -30.64 -41.41 37.79
CA LYS A 2 -31.25 -40.22 37.21
C LYS A 2 -30.21 -39.54 36.33
N GLU A 3 -30.41 -39.56 35.02
CA GLU A 3 -29.70 -38.67 34.10
C GLU A 3 -30.23 -37.22 34.31
N SER A 4 -29.38 -36.35 34.84
CA SER A 4 -29.64 -34.93 34.93
C SER A 4 -29.36 -34.32 33.53
N SER A 5 -30.38 -34.18 32.71
CA SER A 5 -30.31 -33.43 31.48
C SER A 5 -30.20 -31.94 31.79
N LEU A 6 -29.05 -31.35 31.57
CA LEU A 6 -28.83 -29.91 31.61
C LEU A 6 -29.75 -29.25 30.54
N THR A 7 -30.44 -28.17 30.94
CA THR A 7 -31.22 -27.39 29.98
C THR A 7 -30.31 -26.75 28.91
N PRO A 8 -30.81 -26.45 27.69
CA PRO A 8 -30.03 -25.78 26.65
C PRO A 8 -29.39 -24.45 27.10
N LEU A 9 -30.00 -23.80 28.11
CA LEU A 9 -29.47 -22.56 28.70
C LEU A 9 -28.29 -22.87 29.65
N GLU A 10 -28.42 -23.92 30.46
CA GLU A 10 -27.33 -24.38 31.34
C GLU A 10 -26.18 -24.97 30.55
N LEU A 11 -26.44 -25.64 29.42
CA LEU A 11 -25.41 -26.08 28.48
C LEU A 11 -24.71 -24.88 27.83
N LYS A 12 -25.42 -23.85 27.41
CA LYS A 12 -24.84 -22.58 26.93
C LYS A 12 -24.07 -21.84 28.01
N LEU A 13 -24.59 -21.74 29.23
CA LEU A 13 -23.90 -21.13 30.37
C LEU A 13 -22.67 -21.95 30.83
N THR A 14 -22.74 -23.27 30.73
CA THR A 14 -21.61 -24.16 31.02
C THR A 14 -20.55 -24.03 29.92
N ILE A 15 -20.92 -23.97 28.63
CA ILE A 15 -20.00 -23.71 27.52
C ILE A 15 -19.40 -22.29 27.62
N LEU A 16 -20.15 -21.29 28.10
CA LEU A 16 -19.65 -19.93 28.36
C LEU A 16 -18.82 -19.83 29.66
N LYS A 17 -19.03 -20.72 30.64
CA LYS A 17 -18.26 -20.80 31.89
C LYS A 17 -17.07 -21.75 31.82
N THR A 18 -17.08 -22.72 30.93
CA THR A 18 -15.91 -23.50 30.55
C THR A 18 -15.22 -22.87 29.33
N GLY A 19 -14.98 -21.59 29.37
CA GLY A 19 -13.88 -20.97 28.67
C GLY A 19 -12.59 -21.58 29.26
N ALA A 20 -12.32 -22.84 28.98
CA ALA A 20 -10.99 -23.38 29.04
C ALA A 20 -10.24 -22.56 27.97
N GLU A 21 -9.61 -21.46 28.42
CA GLU A 21 -8.68 -20.69 27.59
C GLU A 21 -7.80 -21.72 26.91
N ALA A 22 -7.86 -21.78 25.59
CA ALA A 22 -7.25 -22.85 24.82
C ALA A 22 -5.73 -22.71 24.93
N ARG A 23 -5.15 -23.38 25.94
CA ARG A 23 -3.71 -23.42 26.18
C ARG A 23 -3.00 -23.96 24.95
N MET A 24 -2.04 -23.19 24.44
CA MET A 24 -1.34 -23.54 23.21
C MET A 24 0.00 -24.21 23.51
N TYR A 25 0.12 -25.45 23.06
CA TYR A 25 1.36 -26.22 23.11
C TYR A 25 2.05 -26.18 21.74
N TYR A 26 3.36 -25.90 21.74
CA TYR A 26 4.11 -25.83 20.48
C TYR A 26 4.12 -27.17 19.73
N SER A 27 4.12 -28.32 20.46
CA SER A 27 4.01 -29.65 19.83
C SER A 27 2.72 -29.82 19.02
N LYS A 28 1.65 -29.08 19.35
CA LYS A 28 0.31 -29.17 18.73
C LYS A 28 0.07 -28.10 17.65
N ILE A 29 0.90 -27.05 17.59
CA ILE A 29 0.71 -26.00 16.59
C ILE A 29 1.02 -26.52 15.18
N PHE A 30 0.18 -26.17 14.23
CA PHE A 30 0.43 -26.45 12.81
C PHE A 30 1.40 -25.40 12.24
N GLY A 31 2.39 -25.85 11.47
CA GLY A 31 3.37 -24.96 10.88
C GLY A 31 4.55 -24.66 11.79
N LYS A 32 5.35 -25.70 12.09
CA LYS A 32 6.58 -25.56 12.89
C LYS A 32 7.67 -24.80 12.14
N THR A 33 8.64 -24.30 12.90
CA THR A 33 9.86 -23.67 12.37
C THR A 33 10.63 -24.59 11.42
N LEU A 34 11.30 -23.96 10.46
CA LEU A 34 12.15 -24.64 9.48
C LEU A 34 13.59 -24.11 9.60
N ARG A 35 14.57 -25.01 9.42
CA ARG A 35 15.99 -24.64 9.45
C ARG A 35 16.41 -23.91 8.17
N GLU A 36 15.88 -24.34 7.04
CA GLU A 36 16.25 -23.87 5.71
C GLU A 36 15.05 -23.27 5.00
N VAL A 37 15.32 -22.43 4.02
CA VAL A 37 14.33 -21.88 3.10
C VAL A 37 14.54 -22.48 1.70
N PRO A 38 13.47 -22.69 0.91
CA PRO A 38 13.61 -23.00 -0.50
C PRO A 38 14.45 -21.93 -1.23
N GLN A 39 15.31 -22.34 -2.15
CA GLN A 39 16.19 -21.42 -2.93
C GLN A 39 15.40 -20.37 -3.72
N SER A 40 14.11 -20.62 -3.99
CA SER A 40 13.22 -19.69 -4.67
C SER A 40 12.81 -18.49 -3.80
N ILE A 41 13.03 -18.55 -2.48
CA ILE A 41 12.72 -17.45 -1.55
C ILE A 41 13.92 -16.52 -1.45
N ARG A 42 13.78 -15.29 -1.97
CA ARG A 42 14.86 -14.30 -2.01
C ARG A 42 14.64 -13.13 -1.05
N THR A 43 13.38 -12.84 -0.70
CA THR A 43 13.03 -11.73 0.19
C THR A 43 13.29 -12.10 1.65
N PRO A 44 14.15 -11.37 2.39
CA PRO A 44 14.52 -11.70 3.77
C PRO A 44 13.32 -11.78 4.72
N SER A 45 12.40 -10.82 4.68
CA SER A 45 11.18 -10.81 5.50
C SER A 45 10.31 -12.05 5.26
N TYR A 46 10.10 -12.41 3.99
CA TYR A 46 9.34 -13.62 3.66
C TYR A 46 10.08 -14.90 4.08
N ALA A 47 11.41 -14.94 3.98
CA ALA A 47 12.21 -16.06 4.47
C ALA A 47 12.01 -16.28 5.98
N LEU A 48 11.99 -15.22 6.78
CA LEU A 48 11.72 -15.26 8.22
C LEU A 48 10.28 -15.71 8.52
N LEU A 49 9.28 -15.14 7.84
CA LEU A 49 7.88 -15.56 7.98
C LEU A 49 7.66 -17.03 7.60
N HIS A 50 8.33 -17.49 6.53
CA HIS A 50 8.27 -18.88 6.10
C HIS A 50 8.94 -19.81 7.12
N ARG A 51 10.18 -19.51 7.52
CA ARG A 51 10.93 -20.30 8.51
C ARG A 51 10.25 -20.31 9.89
N GLY A 52 9.73 -19.17 10.31
CA GLY A 52 9.03 -19.01 11.59
C GLY A 52 7.66 -19.71 11.66
N GLY A 53 7.15 -20.26 10.55
CA GLY A 53 5.87 -20.97 10.56
C GLY A 53 4.64 -20.04 10.53
N PHE A 54 4.76 -18.85 9.97
CA PHE A 54 3.67 -17.89 9.84
C PHE A 54 2.90 -18.05 8.52
N VAL A 55 3.62 -18.32 7.43
CA VAL A 55 3.07 -18.31 6.07
C VAL A 55 3.60 -19.46 5.25
N ARG A 56 2.78 -20.00 4.32
CA ARG A 56 3.19 -20.96 3.29
C ARG A 56 2.64 -20.54 1.94
N ARG A 57 3.45 -20.71 0.90
CA ARG A 57 3.05 -20.46 -0.49
C ARG A 57 2.19 -21.60 -1.00
N MET A 58 1.01 -21.31 -1.54
CA MET A 58 0.13 -22.27 -2.25
C MET A 58 0.37 -22.24 -3.76
N GLY A 59 0.60 -21.05 -4.30
CA GLY A 59 0.86 -20.82 -5.72
C GLY A 59 1.54 -19.47 -5.91
N GLN A 60 1.79 -19.09 -7.15
CA GLN A 60 2.38 -17.79 -7.45
C GLN A 60 1.42 -16.66 -7.03
N GLY A 61 1.84 -15.84 -6.07
CA GLY A 61 1.03 -14.76 -5.51
C GLY A 61 -0.11 -15.20 -4.59
N MET A 62 -0.17 -16.47 -4.20
CA MET A 62 -1.20 -17.01 -3.32
C MET A 62 -0.54 -17.65 -2.10
N TYR A 63 -0.94 -17.22 -0.90
CA TYR A 63 -0.32 -17.60 0.37
C TYR A 63 -1.35 -18.03 1.40
N SER A 64 -1.00 -19.06 2.17
CA SER A 64 -1.75 -19.49 3.34
C SER A 64 -1.10 -18.94 4.61
N PHE A 65 -1.89 -18.30 5.44
CA PHE A 65 -1.48 -17.88 6.78
C PHE A 65 -1.74 -19.02 7.76
N LEU A 66 -0.69 -19.43 8.46
CA LEU A 66 -0.74 -20.51 9.45
C LEU A 66 -1.19 -19.95 10.82
N PRO A 67 -1.47 -20.77 11.84
CA PRO A 67 -2.04 -20.30 13.11
C PRO A 67 -1.31 -19.11 13.73
N MET A 68 0.02 -19.08 13.75
CA MET A 68 0.78 -17.92 14.24
C MET A 68 0.60 -16.70 13.34
N GLY A 69 0.60 -16.88 12.00
CA GLY A 69 0.35 -15.80 11.04
C GLY A 69 -1.06 -15.23 11.18
N MET A 70 -2.07 -16.09 11.38
CA MET A 70 -3.45 -15.64 11.62
C MET A 70 -3.59 -14.81 12.90
N ARG A 71 -2.90 -15.18 13.99
CA ARG A 71 -2.92 -14.37 15.24
C ARG A 71 -2.33 -12.97 15.00
N VAL A 72 -1.24 -12.86 14.23
CA VAL A 72 -0.67 -11.55 13.84
C VAL A 72 -1.66 -10.76 12.98
N LEU A 73 -2.29 -11.37 11.96
CA LEU A 73 -3.31 -10.71 11.14
C LEU A 73 -4.50 -10.22 11.98
N GLN A 74 -4.97 -11.03 12.94
CA GLN A 74 -6.04 -10.65 13.86
C GLN A 74 -5.66 -9.47 14.76
N ASN A 75 -4.39 -9.40 15.21
CA ASN A 75 -3.90 -8.24 15.97
C ASN A 75 -3.84 -6.98 15.11
N ILE A 76 -3.37 -7.07 13.86
CA ILE A 76 -3.42 -5.96 12.90
C ILE A 76 -4.87 -5.53 12.67
N GLN A 77 -5.77 -6.48 12.42
CA GLN A 77 -7.20 -6.22 12.22
C GLN A 77 -7.82 -5.48 13.41
N ARG A 78 -7.52 -5.94 14.64
CA ARG A 78 -7.99 -5.30 15.87
C ARG A 78 -7.52 -3.85 15.98
N ILE A 79 -6.23 -3.57 15.71
CA ILE A 79 -5.69 -2.21 15.75
C ILE A 79 -6.42 -1.32 14.74
N ILE A 80 -6.61 -1.80 13.51
CA ILE A 80 -7.31 -1.05 12.47
C ILE A 80 -8.78 -0.80 12.88
N ALA A 81 -9.49 -1.83 13.37
CA ALA A 81 -10.88 -1.73 13.77
C ALA A 81 -11.08 -0.71 14.92
N GLU A 82 -10.18 -0.68 15.90
CA GLU A 82 -10.18 0.30 16.99
C GLU A 82 -10.02 1.74 16.46
N GLU A 83 -9.09 1.97 15.52
CA GLU A 83 -8.88 3.29 14.92
C GLU A 83 -10.05 3.72 14.02
N MET A 84 -10.62 2.80 13.23
CA MET A 84 -11.81 3.10 12.41
C MET A 84 -13.04 3.35 13.28
N GLY A 85 -13.23 2.54 14.33
CA GLY A 85 -14.31 2.73 15.31
C GLY A 85 -14.23 4.10 16.01
N SER A 86 -13.00 4.60 16.31
CA SER A 86 -12.81 5.93 16.91
C SER A 86 -13.29 7.08 16.01
N LEU A 87 -13.43 6.84 14.70
CA LEU A 87 -13.96 7.78 13.71
C LEU A 87 -15.47 7.59 13.44
N GLY A 88 -16.14 6.69 14.16
CA GLY A 88 -17.53 6.32 13.93
C GLY A 88 -17.73 5.34 12.78
N GLY A 89 -16.67 4.64 12.38
CA GLY A 89 -16.72 3.60 11.34
C GLY A 89 -17.56 2.41 11.77
N GLN A 90 -18.34 1.86 10.84
CA GLN A 90 -19.18 0.69 11.04
C GLN A 90 -18.65 -0.46 10.19
N GLU A 91 -18.33 -1.59 10.83
CA GLU A 91 -17.87 -2.79 10.14
C GLU A 91 -19.02 -3.49 9.42
N ILE A 92 -18.83 -3.80 8.14
CA ILE A 92 -19.78 -4.55 7.33
C ILE A 92 -19.04 -5.67 6.57
N TYR A 93 -19.78 -6.50 5.89
CA TYR A 93 -19.24 -7.52 5.01
C TYR A 93 -19.88 -7.43 3.61
N VAL A 94 -19.07 -7.27 2.58
CA VAL A 94 -19.51 -7.24 1.18
C VAL A 94 -18.85 -8.41 0.43
N PRO A 95 -19.60 -9.17 -0.41
CA PRO A 95 -19.03 -10.31 -1.12
C PRO A 95 -17.88 -9.94 -2.05
N VAL A 96 -16.87 -10.81 -2.14
CA VAL A 96 -15.77 -10.67 -3.10
C VAL A 96 -16.21 -10.92 -4.54
N VAL A 97 -17.22 -11.75 -4.74
CA VAL A 97 -17.84 -11.99 -6.05
C VAL A 97 -19.01 -11.03 -6.21
N THR A 98 -18.94 -10.18 -7.20
CA THR A 98 -19.95 -9.13 -7.45
C THR A 98 -20.53 -9.24 -8.86
N PRO A 99 -21.77 -8.77 -9.12
CA PRO A 99 -22.33 -8.70 -10.46
C PRO A 99 -21.49 -7.79 -11.38
N ALA A 100 -21.21 -8.24 -12.61
CA ALA A 100 -20.48 -7.42 -13.59
C ALA A 100 -21.22 -6.12 -13.96
N GLU A 101 -22.55 -6.07 -13.74
CA GLU A 101 -23.38 -4.90 -14.02
C GLU A 101 -22.97 -3.65 -13.25
N ILE A 102 -22.55 -3.77 -11.98
CA ILE A 102 -22.08 -2.61 -11.21
C ILE A 102 -20.79 -2.03 -11.80
N TRP A 103 -19.92 -2.88 -12.34
CA TRP A 103 -18.67 -2.50 -13.02
C TRP A 103 -18.91 -1.88 -14.40
N LYS A 104 -19.96 -2.32 -15.11
CA LYS A 104 -20.41 -1.68 -16.37
C LYS A 104 -20.91 -0.27 -16.09
N ARG A 105 -21.70 -0.08 -15.02
CA ARG A 105 -22.23 1.25 -14.64
C ARG A 105 -21.12 2.24 -14.24
N SER A 106 -20.08 1.80 -13.55
CA SER A 106 -18.92 2.64 -13.25
C SER A 106 -18.01 2.88 -14.46
N GLY A 107 -18.19 2.11 -15.54
CA GLY A 107 -17.35 2.16 -16.74
C GLY A 107 -16.03 1.40 -16.62
N ARG A 108 -15.79 0.68 -15.49
CA ARG A 108 -14.50 0.08 -15.17
C ARG A 108 -14.34 -1.39 -15.58
N LEU A 109 -15.40 -2.07 -16.06
CA LEU A 109 -15.37 -3.51 -16.37
C LEU A 109 -14.26 -3.89 -17.36
N ASN A 110 -14.06 -3.10 -18.40
CA ASN A 110 -13.10 -3.37 -19.47
C ASN A 110 -11.81 -2.55 -19.35
N TRP A 111 -11.64 -1.87 -18.24
CA TRP A 111 -10.58 -0.92 -18.09
C TRP A 111 -9.49 -1.37 -17.11
N ILE A 112 -9.84 -2.16 -16.10
CA ILE A 112 -8.89 -2.68 -15.12
C ILE A 112 -8.31 -3.99 -15.64
N SER A 113 -7.01 -4.02 -15.92
CA SER A 113 -6.30 -5.20 -16.45
C SER A 113 -6.31 -6.38 -15.47
N GLU A 114 -6.27 -6.09 -14.16
CA GLU A 114 -6.24 -7.07 -13.08
C GLU A 114 -7.61 -7.61 -12.68
N LEU A 115 -8.70 -7.11 -13.32
CA LEU A 115 -10.06 -7.54 -13.04
C LEU A 115 -10.33 -8.89 -13.71
N VAL A 116 -10.93 -9.84 -12.97
CA VAL A 116 -11.26 -11.17 -13.47
C VAL A 116 -12.77 -11.33 -13.64
N PRO A 117 -13.31 -11.17 -14.86
CA PRO A 117 -14.70 -11.46 -15.15
C PRO A 117 -14.88 -12.96 -15.42
N PHE A 118 -16.02 -13.52 -15.02
CA PHE A 118 -16.40 -14.91 -15.31
C PHE A 118 -17.92 -15.07 -15.37
N LYS A 119 -18.39 -16.23 -15.84
CA LYS A 119 -19.82 -16.57 -15.86
C LYS A 119 -20.12 -17.69 -14.88
N ASP A 120 -21.22 -17.55 -14.16
CA ASP A 120 -21.75 -18.65 -13.35
C ASP A 120 -22.45 -19.71 -14.22
N ARG A 121 -22.94 -20.78 -13.58
CA ARG A 121 -23.64 -21.88 -14.28
C ARG A 121 -24.95 -21.45 -14.94
N GLN A 122 -25.50 -20.29 -14.57
CA GLN A 122 -26.71 -19.71 -15.16
C GLN A 122 -26.38 -18.71 -16.28
N GLY A 123 -25.09 -18.53 -16.62
CA GLY A 123 -24.62 -17.59 -17.63
C GLY A 123 -24.56 -16.14 -17.17
N ARG A 124 -24.77 -15.86 -15.88
CA ARG A 124 -24.67 -14.49 -15.34
C ARG A 124 -23.22 -14.06 -15.26
N GLU A 125 -22.94 -12.84 -15.73
CA GLU A 125 -21.62 -12.25 -15.69
C GLU A 125 -21.29 -11.74 -14.26
N LEU A 126 -20.20 -12.22 -13.70
CA LEU A 126 -19.70 -11.93 -12.38
C LEU A 126 -18.25 -11.45 -12.45
N VAL A 127 -17.76 -10.87 -11.37
CA VAL A 127 -16.40 -10.36 -11.22
C VAL A 127 -15.83 -10.82 -9.89
N LEU A 128 -14.57 -11.30 -9.87
CA LEU A 128 -13.76 -11.33 -8.66
C LEU A 128 -13.23 -9.91 -8.40
N SER A 129 -13.70 -9.28 -7.34
CA SER A 129 -13.48 -7.85 -7.09
C SER A 129 -12.03 -7.54 -6.71
N PRO A 130 -11.30 -6.74 -7.51
CA PRO A 130 -9.97 -6.23 -7.14
C PRO A 130 -10.04 -5.10 -6.10
N THR A 131 -11.21 -4.48 -5.94
CA THR A 131 -11.57 -3.42 -5.00
C THR A 131 -13.10 -3.39 -4.84
N HIS A 132 -13.69 -2.55 -3.97
CA HIS A 132 -15.13 -2.62 -3.70
C HIS A 132 -15.87 -1.26 -3.78
N GLU A 133 -15.34 -0.24 -4.45
CA GLU A 133 -16.02 1.06 -4.60
C GLU A 133 -17.44 0.87 -5.14
N GLU A 134 -17.60 0.12 -6.23
CA GLU A 134 -18.89 -0.14 -6.87
C GLU A 134 -19.86 -0.86 -5.94
N ALA A 135 -19.37 -1.84 -5.20
CA ALA A 135 -20.21 -2.65 -4.30
C ALA A 135 -20.72 -1.83 -3.12
N PHE A 136 -19.88 -0.94 -2.55
CA PHE A 136 -20.29 -0.03 -1.48
C PHE A 136 -21.26 1.04 -1.98
N VAL A 137 -21.03 1.60 -3.16
CA VAL A 137 -21.97 2.54 -3.78
C VAL A 137 -23.32 1.88 -4.02
N GLU A 138 -23.36 0.64 -4.54
CA GLU A 138 -24.61 -0.09 -4.75
C GLU A 138 -25.35 -0.37 -3.44
N LEU A 139 -24.63 -0.77 -2.38
CA LEU A 139 -25.20 -1.00 -1.06
C LEU A 139 -25.79 0.29 -0.47
N VAL A 140 -25.03 1.39 -0.52
CA VAL A 140 -25.46 2.68 0.02
C VAL A 140 -26.60 3.28 -0.81
N ARG A 141 -26.64 3.06 -2.13
CA ARG A 141 -27.69 3.54 -3.03
C ARG A 141 -29.09 3.05 -2.65
N VAL A 142 -29.21 1.87 -2.07
CA VAL A 142 -30.51 1.34 -1.64
C VAL A 142 -30.86 1.73 -0.19
N ALA A 143 -29.91 2.26 0.57
CA ALA A 143 -30.09 2.58 1.98
C ALA A 143 -30.15 4.11 2.25
N LEU A 144 -29.33 4.90 1.53
CA LEU A 144 -29.21 6.34 1.75
C LEU A 144 -30.34 7.10 1.05
N SER A 145 -31.09 7.89 1.79
CA SER A 145 -32.16 8.72 1.24
C SER A 145 -32.05 10.20 1.59
N SER A 146 -31.44 10.55 2.72
CA SER A 146 -31.43 11.89 3.28
C SER A 146 -30.05 12.33 3.75
N TYR A 147 -29.80 13.64 3.67
CA TYR A 147 -28.60 14.29 4.21
C TYR A 147 -28.38 14.01 5.71
N ARG A 148 -29.43 13.66 6.46
CA ARG A 148 -29.36 13.37 7.90
C ARG A 148 -28.63 12.08 8.21
N GLU A 149 -28.48 11.19 7.22
CA GLU A 149 -27.80 9.90 7.34
C GLU A 149 -26.30 10.02 7.08
N MET A 150 -25.81 11.22 6.78
CA MET A 150 -24.40 11.52 6.50
C MET A 150 -23.77 12.44 7.55
N PRO A 151 -22.44 12.35 7.81
CA PRO A 151 -21.49 11.48 7.12
C PRO A 151 -21.68 10.01 7.48
N LEU A 152 -21.54 9.13 6.49
CA LEU A 152 -21.57 7.68 6.67
C LEU A 152 -20.14 7.15 6.46
N PHE A 153 -19.65 6.33 7.40
CA PHE A 153 -18.34 5.72 7.31
C PHE A 153 -18.44 4.20 7.52
N LEU A 154 -18.17 3.44 6.48
CA LEU A 154 -18.28 1.97 6.44
C LEU A 154 -16.92 1.35 6.14
N TYR A 155 -16.60 0.21 6.75
CA TYR A 155 -15.37 -0.53 6.46
C TYR A 155 -15.58 -2.03 6.52
N GLN A 156 -14.63 -2.77 5.94
CA GLN A 156 -14.60 -4.22 5.98
C GLN A 156 -13.17 -4.76 6.02
N PHE A 157 -13.05 -6.05 6.38
CA PHE A 157 -11.89 -6.87 6.12
C PHE A 157 -12.29 -7.95 5.13
N GLN A 158 -11.80 -7.85 3.89
CA GLN A 158 -12.24 -8.73 2.81
C GLN A 158 -11.10 -9.06 1.86
N ILE A 159 -11.13 -10.25 1.30
CA ILE A 159 -10.23 -10.65 0.23
C ILE A 159 -10.49 -9.80 -1.02
N LYS A 160 -9.42 -9.35 -1.65
CA LYS A 160 -9.40 -8.79 -3.01
C LYS A 160 -8.65 -9.76 -3.89
N PHE A 161 -9.10 -9.93 -5.11
CA PHE A 161 -8.37 -10.70 -6.11
C PHE A 161 -7.95 -9.79 -7.26
N ARG A 162 -6.64 -9.78 -7.53
CA ARG A 162 -6.03 -9.03 -8.62
C ARG A 162 -5.22 -10.01 -9.48
N ASP A 163 -5.54 -10.11 -10.76
CA ASP A 163 -4.76 -10.97 -11.67
C ASP A 163 -3.42 -10.31 -12.03
N GLU A 164 -2.61 -10.13 -11.02
CA GLU A 164 -1.29 -9.52 -11.12
C GLU A 164 -0.39 -10.29 -12.08
N GLU A 165 0.05 -9.62 -13.13
CA GLU A 165 0.97 -10.18 -14.11
C GLU A 165 2.38 -10.37 -13.52
N ARG A 166 2.83 -9.41 -12.70
CA ARG A 166 4.17 -9.38 -12.09
C ARG A 166 4.10 -9.58 -10.59
N VAL A 167 3.81 -10.79 -10.17
CA VAL A 167 3.88 -11.15 -8.75
C VAL A 167 5.33 -11.18 -8.27
N LYS A 168 5.59 -10.57 -7.11
CA LYS A 168 6.89 -10.63 -6.45
C LYS A 168 6.89 -11.66 -5.33
N ASP A 169 8.08 -12.13 -4.97
CA ASP A 169 8.26 -13.02 -3.83
C ASP A 169 7.88 -12.31 -2.52
N GLY A 170 7.22 -13.03 -1.61
CA GLY A 170 6.71 -12.48 -0.36
C GLY A 170 5.30 -11.89 -0.45
N LEU A 171 4.90 -11.14 0.58
CA LEU A 171 3.53 -10.65 0.76
C LEU A 171 3.28 -9.24 0.21
N VAL A 172 4.25 -8.67 -0.51
CA VAL A 172 4.17 -7.28 -0.98
C VAL A 172 3.23 -7.13 -2.17
N ARG A 173 3.37 -8.01 -3.19
CA ARG A 173 2.54 -7.97 -4.39
C ARG A 173 1.99 -9.36 -4.70
N THR A 174 0.77 -9.60 -4.27
CA THR A 174 0.08 -10.90 -4.31
C THR A 174 -1.18 -10.82 -5.17
N LYS A 175 -1.64 -11.97 -5.69
CA LYS A 175 -2.91 -12.06 -6.42
C LYS A 175 -4.11 -12.01 -5.49
N GLU A 176 -4.02 -12.65 -4.34
CA GLU A 176 -5.04 -12.63 -3.30
C GLU A 176 -4.55 -11.80 -2.12
N ILE A 177 -5.32 -10.78 -1.75
CA ILE A 177 -4.95 -9.79 -0.74
C ILE A 177 -6.03 -9.76 0.33
N TYR A 178 -5.71 -10.14 1.57
CA TYR A 178 -6.58 -9.84 2.71
C TYR A 178 -6.38 -8.38 3.10
N MET A 179 -7.44 -7.58 2.91
CA MET A 179 -7.38 -6.12 2.93
C MET A 179 -8.44 -5.55 3.87
N HIS A 180 -8.04 -4.53 4.64
CA HIS A 180 -8.97 -3.54 5.16
C HIS A 180 -9.26 -2.53 4.05
N ASP A 181 -10.52 -2.30 3.75
CA ASP A 181 -10.98 -1.21 2.90
C ASP A 181 -12.18 -0.50 3.53
N ALA A 182 -12.13 0.83 3.50
CA ALA A 182 -13.15 1.68 4.09
C ALA A 182 -13.60 2.75 3.09
N TYR A 183 -14.86 3.16 3.21
CA TYR A 183 -15.49 4.13 2.34
C TYR A 183 -16.31 5.11 3.16
N SER A 184 -16.10 6.39 2.91
CA SER A 184 -16.88 7.45 3.55
C SER A 184 -17.75 8.18 2.53
N PHE A 185 -18.95 8.60 2.96
CA PHE A 185 -19.92 9.34 2.14
C PHE A 185 -20.28 10.63 2.84
N HIS A 186 -20.19 11.74 2.12
CA HIS A 186 -20.26 13.09 2.65
C HIS A 186 -21.25 13.95 1.87
N ARG A 187 -21.87 14.93 2.54
CA ARG A 187 -22.84 15.86 1.93
C ARG A 187 -22.21 16.78 0.88
N SER A 188 -20.92 17.06 1.03
CA SER A 188 -20.20 17.96 0.12
C SER A 188 -18.72 17.64 0.10
N TYR A 189 -18.02 18.18 -0.88
CA TYR A 189 -16.56 18.10 -0.96
C TYR A 189 -15.88 18.75 0.27
N GLN A 190 -16.47 19.83 0.82
CA GLN A 190 -15.95 20.47 2.03
C GLN A 190 -16.11 19.54 3.25
N ASP A 191 -17.21 18.80 3.37
CA ASP A 191 -17.42 17.82 4.44
C ASP A 191 -16.39 16.67 4.35
N LEU A 192 -16.14 16.15 3.14
CA LEU A 192 -15.06 15.20 2.87
C LEU A 192 -13.69 15.79 3.28
N ASN A 193 -13.40 17.04 2.93
CA ASN A 193 -12.14 17.72 3.28
C ASN A 193 -11.97 17.86 4.80
N ASN A 194 -13.04 18.01 5.56
CA ASN A 194 -13.00 18.08 7.02
C ASN A 194 -12.81 16.70 7.67
N PHE A 195 -13.26 15.62 7.02
CA PHE A 195 -13.12 14.25 7.52
C PHE A 195 -11.77 13.63 7.15
N PHE A 196 -11.27 13.87 5.97
CA PHE A 196 -10.06 13.26 5.41
C PHE A 196 -8.81 13.39 6.30
N PRO A 197 -8.49 14.54 6.93
CA PRO A 197 -7.37 14.65 7.86
C PRO A 197 -7.50 13.76 9.10
N LYS A 198 -8.73 13.45 9.53
CA LYS A 198 -8.97 12.55 10.67
C LYS A 198 -8.62 11.11 10.31
N THR A 199 -9.03 10.64 9.13
CA THR A 199 -8.65 9.31 8.63
C THR A 199 -7.15 9.21 8.40
N PHE A 200 -6.53 10.25 7.84
CA PHE A 200 -5.08 10.34 7.69
C PHE A 200 -4.36 10.13 9.02
N THR A 201 -4.78 10.83 10.07
CA THR A 201 -4.21 10.69 11.42
C THR A 201 -4.46 9.30 12.01
N ALA A 202 -5.64 8.71 11.80
CA ALA A 202 -5.95 7.37 12.28
C ALA A 202 -5.06 6.31 11.59
N TYR A 203 -4.84 6.42 10.29
CA TYR A 203 -3.92 5.53 9.56
C TYR A 203 -2.48 5.65 10.06
N LYS A 204 -2.01 6.88 10.32
CA LYS A 204 -0.70 7.08 10.93
C LYS A 204 -0.59 6.36 12.27
N ARG A 205 -1.60 6.48 13.15
CA ARG A 205 -1.64 5.74 14.42
C ARG A 205 -1.68 4.22 14.24
N VAL A 206 -2.37 3.70 13.20
CA VAL A 206 -2.33 2.27 12.87
C VAL A 206 -0.89 1.83 12.63
N PHE A 207 -0.12 2.53 11.79
CA PHE A 207 1.25 2.16 11.47
C PHE A 207 2.19 2.32 12.67
N ASP A 208 2.06 3.41 13.43
CA ASP A 208 2.84 3.64 14.66
C ASP A 208 2.58 2.51 15.69
N ARG A 209 1.30 2.11 15.89
CA ARG A 209 0.91 0.99 16.76
C ARG A 209 1.39 -0.36 16.24
N CYS A 210 1.57 -0.51 14.94
CA CYS A 210 2.16 -1.69 14.31
C CYS A 210 3.70 -1.69 14.36
N GLY A 211 4.32 -0.65 14.91
CA GLY A 211 5.77 -0.57 15.09
C GLY A 211 6.54 -0.26 13.81
N ILE A 212 5.95 0.48 12.87
CA ILE A 212 6.62 0.96 11.66
C ILE A 212 6.50 2.48 11.51
N GLN A 213 7.59 3.09 11.05
CA GLN A 213 7.59 4.51 10.70
C GLN A 213 7.21 4.70 9.24
N THR A 214 6.31 5.64 8.97
CA THR A 214 5.85 5.94 7.62
C THR A 214 5.90 7.42 7.31
N PHE A 215 6.22 7.75 6.05
CA PHE A 215 5.98 9.06 5.45
C PHE A 215 4.66 9.00 4.70
N ALA A 216 3.95 10.12 4.66
CA ALA A 216 2.75 10.22 3.84
C ALA A 216 3.04 11.12 2.65
N GLY A 217 2.91 10.58 1.46
CA GLY A 217 3.20 11.25 0.20
C GLY A 217 1.99 11.35 -0.71
N GLU A 218 1.91 12.44 -1.47
CA GLU A 218 0.94 12.53 -2.56
C GLU A 218 1.27 11.48 -3.62
N ALA A 219 0.24 10.83 -4.17
CA ALA A 219 0.37 9.74 -5.13
C ALA A 219 -0.60 9.87 -6.30
N GLY A 220 -0.38 9.09 -7.35
CA GLY A 220 -1.32 8.96 -8.45
C GLY A 220 -2.61 8.27 -8.02
N VAL A 221 -3.72 8.62 -8.66
CA VAL A 221 -5.02 7.99 -8.37
C VAL A 221 -5.19 6.63 -9.06
N GLY A 222 -4.32 6.30 -10.01
CA GLY A 222 -4.31 5.04 -10.75
C GLY A 222 -5.69 4.62 -11.26
N TYR A 223 -5.95 3.32 -11.31
CA TYR A 223 -7.25 2.78 -11.74
C TYR A 223 -8.38 2.95 -10.71
N ILE A 224 -8.08 3.35 -9.48
CA ILE A 224 -9.11 3.71 -8.49
C ILE A 224 -9.82 4.99 -8.94
N GLY A 225 -9.07 5.95 -9.50
CA GLY A 225 -9.63 7.23 -9.96
C GLY A 225 -9.91 8.20 -8.81
N GLY A 226 -10.72 9.20 -9.09
CA GLY A 226 -11.01 10.27 -8.13
C GLY A 226 -10.13 11.49 -8.35
N GLU A 227 -10.01 12.36 -7.34
CA GLU A 227 -9.37 13.66 -7.48
C GLU A 227 -7.95 13.71 -6.94
N LYS A 228 -7.69 13.02 -5.83
CA LYS A 228 -6.40 13.06 -5.14
C LYS A 228 -6.19 11.82 -4.27
N SER A 229 -4.94 11.37 -4.17
CA SER A 229 -4.59 10.27 -3.27
C SER A 229 -3.31 10.53 -2.47
N TYR A 230 -3.16 9.79 -1.38
CA TYR A 230 -1.96 9.80 -0.53
C TYR A 230 -1.61 8.38 -0.12
N GLU A 231 -0.34 8.03 -0.28
CA GLU A 231 0.24 6.77 0.17
C GLU A 231 0.95 6.94 1.51
N PHE A 232 0.88 5.91 2.34
CA PHE A 232 1.74 5.74 3.51
C PHE A 232 2.91 4.85 3.11
N LEU A 233 4.11 5.37 3.22
CA LEU A 233 5.33 4.88 2.60
C LEU A 233 6.37 4.59 3.68
N MET A 234 6.81 3.34 3.78
CA MET A 234 7.87 2.91 4.67
C MET A 234 9.20 2.84 3.92
N PRO A 235 10.22 3.65 4.24
CA PRO A 235 11.54 3.56 3.61
C PRO A 235 12.17 2.18 3.79
N THR A 236 12.73 1.63 2.71
CA THR A 236 13.42 0.34 2.74
C THR A 236 14.25 0.14 1.48
N ASP A 237 15.46 -0.40 1.61
CA ASP A 237 16.38 -0.61 0.50
C ASP A 237 15.91 -1.68 -0.51
N SER A 238 14.91 -2.48 -0.17
CA SER A 238 14.42 -3.60 -0.98
C SER A 238 13.00 -3.40 -1.51
N ALA A 239 12.61 -2.14 -1.77
CA ALA A 239 11.32 -1.82 -2.39
C ALA A 239 11.47 -1.42 -3.85
N ASP A 240 10.35 -1.38 -4.57
CA ASP A 240 10.29 -1.02 -5.99
C ASP A 240 9.59 0.30 -6.24
N HIS A 241 9.15 0.96 -5.20
CA HIS A 241 8.42 2.21 -5.28
C HIS A 241 9.37 3.35 -4.93
N ALA A 242 9.67 4.19 -5.93
CA ALA A 242 10.52 5.34 -5.74
C ALA A 242 9.68 6.53 -5.25
N ILE A 243 10.15 7.18 -4.20
CA ILE A 243 9.54 8.38 -3.65
C ILE A 243 10.53 9.54 -3.63
N ILE A 244 9.99 10.73 -3.68
CA ILE A 244 10.75 11.98 -3.57
C ILE A 244 10.49 12.60 -2.21
N LEU A 245 11.54 12.77 -1.43
CA LEU A 245 11.53 13.43 -0.11
C LEU A 245 12.33 14.73 -0.15
N CYS A 246 11.89 15.73 0.61
CA CYS A 246 12.68 16.92 0.86
C CYS A 246 13.56 16.74 2.10
N ASP A 247 14.82 17.15 2.03
CA ASP A 247 15.77 17.08 3.13
C ASP A 247 15.51 18.09 4.27
N LYS A 248 14.64 19.11 4.05
CA LYS A 248 14.37 20.20 5.01
C LYS A 248 12.94 20.28 5.53
N CYS A 249 11.95 19.87 4.72
CA CYS A 249 10.55 19.90 5.13
C CYS A 249 9.93 18.50 5.01
N GLN A 250 8.65 18.39 5.30
CA GLN A 250 7.94 17.10 5.24
C GLN A 250 7.34 16.80 3.86
N TYR A 251 7.78 17.51 2.79
CA TYR A 251 7.32 17.20 1.45
C TYR A 251 7.72 15.78 1.07
N CYS A 252 6.71 14.99 0.72
CA CYS A 252 6.84 13.61 0.23
C CYS A 252 5.82 13.39 -0.88
N ALA A 253 6.25 12.76 -1.95
CA ALA A 253 5.36 12.32 -3.02
C ALA A 253 5.92 11.07 -3.72
N SER A 254 5.05 10.25 -4.32
CA SER A 254 5.52 9.22 -5.25
C SER A 254 6.21 9.90 -6.44
N LYS A 255 7.23 9.23 -6.99
CA LYS A 255 8.02 9.78 -8.09
C LYS A 255 7.17 10.18 -9.29
N GLU A 256 6.08 9.43 -9.53
CA GLU A 256 5.16 9.64 -10.65
C GLU A 256 4.42 10.99 -10.60
N VAL A 257 4.19 11.55 -9.39
CA VAL A 257 3.45 12.82 -9.21
C VAL A 257 4.27 13.92 -8.53
N ALA A 258 5.48 13.61 -8.06
CA ALA A 258 6.32 14.57 -7.36
C ALA A 258 6.60 15.82 -8.18
N VAL A 259 6.58 16.98 -7.51
CA VAL A 259 6.85 18.29 -8.09
C VAL A 259 8.17 18.84 -7.57
N GLY A 260 9.03 19.31 -8.46
CA GLY A 260 10.32 19.89 -8.10
C GLY A 260 10.64 21.12 -8.96
N GLY A 261 11.58 21.93 -8.49
CA GLY A 261 12.05 23.11 -9.22
C GLY A 261 12.59 22.74 -10.60
N LYS A 262 12.17 23.47 -11.62
CA LYS A 262 12.66 23.34 -12.99
C LYS A 262 13.52 24.53 -13.37
N ARG A 263 14.50 24.32 -14.21
CA ARG A 263 15.30 25.36 -14.82
C ARG A 263 14.71 25.70 -16.17
N TYR A 264 14.52 26.98 -16.47
CA TYR A 264 14.00 27.46 -17.74
C TYR A 264 15.12 28.12 -18.55
N LEU A 265 15.06 28.02 -19.89
CA LEU A 265 16.00 28.61 -20.82
C LEU A 265 15.42 29.92 -21.34
N SER A 266 15.75 31.05 -20.67
CA SER A 266 15.29 32.39 -21.08
C SER A 266 16.39 33.07 -21.89
N GLU A 267 16.14 33.25 -23.18
CA GLU A 267 17.03 33.94 -24.12
C GLU A 267 16.23 34.62 -25.22
N GLU A 268 16.87 35.43 -26.04
CA GLU A 268 16.20 36.08 -27.19
C GLU A 268 15.74 35.02 -28.20
N GLN A 269 14.52 35.17 -28.70
CA GLN A 269 13.96 34.25 -29.67
C GLN A 269 14.62 34.42 -31.03
N LYS A 270 15.09 33.30 -31.59
CA LYS A 270 15.69 33.20 -32.92
C LYS A 270 14.65 32.77 -33.95
N SER A 271 14.93 33.00 -35.25
CA SER A 271 14.08 32.53 -36.32
C SER A 271 13.96 31.02 -36.35
N LEU A 272 12.74 30.53 -36.60
CA LEU A 272 12.48 29.10 -36.80
C LEU A 272 13.16 28.62 -38.08
N GLU A 273 13.90 27.53 -38.02
CA GLU A 273 14.59 26.94 -39.16
C GLU A 273 14.38 25.41 -39.21
N LYS A 274 14.19 24.89 -40.43
CA LYS A 274 14.14 23.43 -40.66
C LYS A 274 15.52 22.92 -41.04
N VAL A 275 15.98 21.85 -40.39
CA VAL A 275 17.29 21.23 -40.57
C VAL A 275 17.14 19.74 -40.89
N HIS A 276 18.01 19.25 -41.77
CA HIS A 276 18.09 17.84 -42.12
C HIS A 276 18.90 17.09 -41.07
N THR A 277 18.31 16.06 -40.48
CA THR A 277 18.84 15.29 -39.33
C THR A 277 18.63 13.79 -39.58
N PRO A 278 19.37 13.18 -40.49
CA PRO A 278 19.14 11.82 -40.98
C PRO A 278 19.27 10.79 -39.87
N GLY A 279 18.24 9.95 -39.69
CA GLY A 279 18.21 8.87 -38.74
C GLY A 279 18.10 9.27 -37.26
N CYS A 280 17.98 10.58 -36.94
CA CYS A 280 17.85 11.06 -35.55
C CYS A 280 16.40 10.91 -35.06
N THR A 281 16.05 9.77 -34.46
CA THR A 281 14.71 9.50 -33.93
C THR A 281 14.63 9.56 -32.40
N THR A 282 15.79 9.62 -31.72
CA THR A 282 15.87 9.76 -30.28
C THR A 282 16.43 11.13 -29.86
N ILE A 283 16.16 11.56 -28.65
CA ILE A 283 16.74 12.80 -28.10
C ILE A 283 18.25 12.72 -28.01
N ASP A 284 18.82 11.55 -27.76
CA ASP A 284 20.27 11.35 -27.67
C ASP A 284 20.93 11.55 -29.01
N ASP A 285 20.44 10.87 -30.07
CA ASP A 285 20.94 11.02 -31.43
C ASP A 285 20.85 12.46 -31.93
N LEU A 286 19.68 13.10 -31.66
CA LEU A 286 19.43 14.47 -32.08
C LEU A 286 20.35 15.48 -31.37
N ALA A 287 20.55 15.34 -30.08
CA ALA A 287 21.40 16.22 -29.27
C ALA A 287 22.88 16.08 -29.72
N GLU A 288 23.34 14.85 -29.96
CA GLU A 288 24.69 14.57 -30.45
C GLU A 288 24.89 15.11 -31.87
N PHE A 289 23.96 14.86 -32.79
CA PHE A 289 24.05 15.30 -34.20
C PHE A 289 24.12 16.83 -34.32
N LEU A 290 23.28 17.56 -33.55
CA LEU A 290 23.24 19.01 -33.57
C LEU A 290 24.27 19.69 -32.65
N GLY A 291 25.00 18.93 -31.82
CA GLY A 291 25.96 19.47 -30.84
C GLY A 291 25.32 20.32 -29.78
N VAL A 292 24.07 20.01 -29.38
CA VAL A 292 23.31 20.77 -28.36
C VAL A 292 23.01 19.89 -27.14
N PRO A 293 22.90 20.46 -25.94
CA PRO A 293 22.50 19.68 -24.77
C PRO A 293 21.01 19.27 -24.87
N LYS A 294 20.63 18.13 -24.25
CA LYS A 294 19.25 17.62 -24.26
C LYS A 294 18.21 18.63 -23.79
N GLU A 295 18.59 19.54 -22.88
CA GLU A 295 17.71 20.62 -22.40
C GLU A 295 17.29 21.62 -23.51
N ARG A 296 17.97 21.59 -24.68
CA ARG A 296 17.63 22.37 -25.87
C ARG A 296 16.68 21.65 -26.81
N THR A 297 16.28 20.46 -26.52
CA THR A 297 15.36 19.68 -27.34
C THR A 297 14.01 19.51 -26.63
N ALA A 298 12.98 19.19 -27.40
CA ALA A 298 11.65 18.83 -26.91
C ALA A 298 11.21 17.53 -27.58
N LYS A 299 10.59 16.63 -26.81
CA LYS A 299 10.01 15.38 -27.31
C LYS A 299 8.50 15.41 -27.20
N SER A 300 7.85 14.96 -28.25
CA SER A 300 6.40 14.80 -28.32
C SER A 300 6.03 13.32 -28.27
N LEU A 301 5.06 12.98 -27.43
CA LEU A 301 4.56 11.63 -27.25
C LEU A 301 3.04 11.66 -27.44
N VAL A 302 2.49 10.77 -28.27
CA VAL A 302 1.05 10.77 -28.56
C VAL A 302 0.40 9.52 -27.97
N TYR A 303 -0.71 9.75 -27.28
CA TYR A 303 -1.51 8.72 -26.63
C TYR A 303 -2.94 8.71 -27.17
N ASN A 304 -3.49 7.53 -27.38
CA ASN A 304 -4.92 7.35 -27.63
C ASN A 304 -5.65 7.28 -26.29
N THR A 305 -6.65 8.16 -26.14
CA THR A 305 -7.46 8.32 -24.92
C THR A 305 -8.94 8.18 -25.26
N PRO A 306 -9.84 8.04 -24.26
CA PRO A 306 -11.28 8.01 -24.51
C PRO A 306 -11.85 9.26 -25.21
N GLN A 307 -11.11 10.37 -25.16
CA GLN A 307 -11.52 11.64 -25.76
C GLN A 307 -10.76 11.96 -27.06
N GLY A 308 -10.02 10.99 -27.60
CA GLY A 308 -9.22 11.14 -28.81
C GLY A 308 -7.72 11.20 -28.56
N LEU A 309 -6.96 11.63 -29.55
CA LEU A 309 -5.50 11.69 -29.48
C LEU A 309 -5.04 12.88 -28.63
N VAL A 310 -4.09 12.61 -27.74
CA VAL A 310 -3.42 13.62 -26.90
C VAL A 310 -1.92 13.56 -27.17
N MET A 311 -1.33 14.69 -27.52
CA MET A 311 0.11 14.87 -27.64
C MET A 311 0.65 15.53 -26.38
N ALA A 312 1.51 14.85 -25.65
CA ALA A 312 2.25 15.39 -24.51
C ALA A 312 3.63 15.87 -24.97
N VAL A 313 3.98 17.12 -24.70
CA VAL A 313 5.27 17.71 -25.08
C VAL A 313 6.07 18.01 -23.83
N VAL A 314 7.24 17.36 -23.69
CA VAL A 314 8.17 17.57 -22.58
C VAL A 314 9.56 17.95 -23.10
N ARG A 315 10.33 18.70 -22.31
CA ARG A 315 11.69 19.05 -22.69
C ARG A 315 12.59 17.79 -22.68
N GLY A 316 13.55 17.70 -23.57
CA GLY A 316 14.31 16.48 -23.85
C GLY A 316 15.15 15.95 -22.67
N ASP A 317 15.46 16.79 -21.68
CA ASP A 317 16.14 16.37 -20.45
C ASP A 317 15.18 15.80 -19.40
N TYR A 318 13.86 15.82 -19.62
CA TYR A 318 12.83 15.24 -18.73
C TYR A 318 12.17 14.01 -19.34
N GLU A 319 11.62 13.17 -18.49
CA GLU A 319 10.71 12.09 -18.87
C GLU A 319 9.25 12.51 -18.60
N LEU A 320 8.31 11.99 -19.40
CA LEU A 320 6.89 12.22 -19.19
C LEU A 320 6.39 11.46 -17.96
N GLY A 321 5.71 12.16 -17.07
CA GLY A 321 4.95 11.59 -15.96
C GLY A 321 3.53 11.25 -16.41
N LEU A 322 3.27 9.98 -16.74
CA LEU A 322 1.93 9.56 -17.20
C LEU A 322 0.84 9.80 -16.17
N GLU A 323 1.14 9.61 -14.87
CA GLU A 323 0.21 9.90 -13.79
C GLU A 323 -0.12 11.39 -13.68
N LYS A 324 0.86 12.28 -13.91
CA LYS A 324 0.62 13.73 -13.97
C LYS A 324 -0.26 14.10 -15.15
N LEU A 325 0.01 13.54 -16.33
CA LEU A 325 -0.79 13.76 -17.53
C LEU A 325 -2.23 13.25 -17.31
N SER A 326 -2.40 12.04 -16.80
CA SER A 326 -3.70 11.46 -16.50
C SER A 326 -4.48 12.27 -15.46
N GLY A 327 -3.81 12.73 -14.42
CA GLY A 327 -4.39 13.60 -13.39
C GLY A 327 -4.87 14.95 -13.95
N TYR A 328 -4.12 15.54 -14.88
CA TYR A 328 -4.52 16.77 -15.58
C TYR A 328 -5.72 16.54 -16.50
N LEU A 329 -5.69 15.49 -17.30
CA LEU A 329 -6.75 15.14 -18.25
C LEU A 329 -8.05 14.65 -17.58
N LYS A 330 -7.99 14.26 -16.30
CA LYS A 330 -9.08 13.62 -15.53
C LYS A 330 -9.51 12.25 -16.06
N PHE A 331 -8.67 11.63 -16.85
CA PHE A 331 -8.79 10.24 -17.32
C PHE A 331 -7.39 9.71 -17.65
N PRO A 332 -7.17 8.39 -17.62
CA PRO A 332 -5.85 7.82 -17.90
C PRO A 332 -5.47 7.97 -19.37
N ALA A 333 -4.17 8.16 -19.61
CA ALA A 333 -3.58 8.00 -20.92
C ALA A 333 -3.43 6.49 -21.19
N TYR A 334 -4.27 5.93 -22.06
CA TYR A 334 -4.42 4.47 -22.16
C TYR A 334 -3.25 3.76 -22.80
N ARG A 335 -2.87 4.15 -24.00
CA ARG A 335 -1.79 3.52 -24.74
C ARG A 335 -1.12 4.51 -25.69
N PRO A 336 0.14 4.26 -26.04
CA PRO A 336 0.72 4.99 -27.17
C PRO A 336 -0.16 4.86 -28.41
N ALA A 337 -0.24 5.94 -29.19
CA ALA A 337 -0.92 5.90 -30.48
C ALA A 337 -0.15 4.97 -31.44
N THR A 338 -0.88 4.27 -32.31
CA THR A 338 -0.27 3.44 -33.36
C THR A 338 0.19 4.29 -34.54
N ASP A 339 1.06 3.76 -35.39
CA ASP A 339 1.55 4.45 -36.56
C ASP A 339 0.43 4.81 -37.55
N GLU A 340 -0.62 3.97 -37.64
CA GLU A 340 -1.81 4.23 -38.42
C GLU A 340 -2.58 5.44 -37.87
N GLU A 341 -2.82 5.47 -36.56
CA GLU A 341 -3.51 6.59 -35.89
C GLU A 341 -2.73 7.90 -36.02
N LEU A 342 -1.40 7.85 -35.95
CA LEU A 342 -0.54 9.02 -36.20
C LEU A 342 -0.62 9.49 -37.64
N SER A 343 -0.59 8.57 -38.59
CA SER A 343 -0.67 8.88 -40.03
C SER A 343 -1.99 9.53 -40.44
N GLU A 344 -3.13 9.11 -39.82
CA GLU A 344 -4.44 9.69 -40.05
C GLU A 344 -4.55 11.17 -39.71
N VAL A 345 -3.68 11.64 -38.80
CA VAL A 345 -3.60 13.05 -38.37
C VAL A 345 -2.33 13.76 -38.86
N GLY A 346 -1.62 13.17 -39.83
CA GLY A 346 -0.44 13.77 -40.46
C GLY A 346 0.78 13.86 -39.56
N LEU A 347 0.89 13.01 -38.52
CA LEU A 347 2.04 12.93 -37.65
C LEU A 347 2.98 11.81 -38.11
N VAL A 348 4.29 12.06 -38.05
CA VAL A 348 5.34 11.11 -38.50
C VAL A 348 6.05 10.51 -37.29
N PRO A 349 5.95 9.19 -37.06
CA PRO A 349 6.66 8.51 -35.98
C PRO A 349 8.15 8.81 -35.96
N GLY A 350 8.72 9.08 -34.80
CA GLY A 350 10.12 9.47 -34.62
C GLY A 350 10.40 10.96 -34.83
N TYR A 351 9.48 11.71 -35.52
CA TYR A 351 9.66 13.12 -35.84
C TYR A 351 8.45 13.97 -35.43
N LEU A 352 7.73 13.55 -34.40
CA LEU A 352 6.52 14.19 -33.90
C LEU A 352 6.74 15.65 -33.48
N SER A 353 5.83 16.54 -33.87
CA SER A 353 5.90 17.96 -33.54
C SER A 353 4.52 18.52 -33.17
N PRO A 354 4.43 19.40 -32.16
CA PRO A 354 3.21 20.17 -31.90
C PRO A 354 3.01 21.30 -32.95
N LEU A 355 4.08 21.71 -33.67
CA LEU A 355 4.01 22.70 -34.70
C LEU A 355 3.21 22.15 -35.89
N HIS A 356 2.14 22.82 -36.25
CA HIS A 356 1.20 22.40 -37.31
C HIS A 356 0.47 21.06 -37.03
N ALA A 357 0.35 20.66 -35.75
CA ALA A 357 -0.45 19.48 -35.40
C ALA A 357 -1.92 19.65 -35.80
N ASP A 358 -2.55 18.57 -36.28
CA ASP A 358 -3.98 18.56 -36.62
C ASP A 358 -4.84 18.93 -35.40
N ARG A 359 -5.90 19.69 -35.59
CA ARG A 359 -6.81 20.12 -34.51
C ARG A 359 -7.53 18.97 -33.80
N ARG A 360 -7.53 17.77 -34.38
CA ARG A 360 -8.02 16.56 -33.76
C ARG A 360 -7.10 16.02 -32.64
N VAL A 361 -5.86 16.51 -32.56
CA VAL A 361 -4.89 16.17 -31.56
C VAL A 361 -4.87 17.24 -30.48
N ARG A 362 -5.27 16.90 -29.26
CA ARG A 362 -5.15 17.81 -28.11
C ARG A 362 -3.70 17.87 -27.65
N VAL A 363 -3.09 19.06 -27.67
CA VAL A 363 -1.68 19.25 -27.27
C VAL A 363 -1.60 19.73 -25.83
N VAL A 364 -0.88 18.97 -24.98
CA VAL A 364 -0.57 19.32 -23.58
C VAL A 364 0.93 19.56 -23.47
N VAL A 365 1.31 20.72 -22.97
CA VAL A 365 2.71 21.17 -22.93
C VAL A 365 3.21 21.29 -21.50
N ASP A 366 4.38 20.70 -21.25
CA ASP A 366 5.07 20.88 -19.96
C ASP A 366 5.52 22.33 -19.76
N ASP A 367 5.42 22.83 -18.56
CA ASP A 367 5.79 24.21 -18.25
C ASP A 367 7.28 24.52 -18.48
N ALA A 368 8.17 23.51 -18.45
CA ALA A 368 9.58 23.69 -18.82
C ALA A 368 9.75 23.96 -20.33
N VAL A 369 8.88 23.40 -21.18
CA VAL A 369 8.85 23.70 -22.61
C VAL A 369 8.26 25.09 -22.84
N ALA A 370 7.10 25.38 -22.25
CA ALA A 370 6.40 26.65 -22.47
C ALA A 370 7.22 27.89 -22.01
N LYS A 371 8.06 27.73 -21.00
CA LYS A 371 8.92 28.79 -20.43
C LYS A 371 10.36 28.77 -20.96
N SER A 372 10.69 27.92 -21.95
CA SER A 372 12.02 27.87 -22.57
C SER A 372 11.97 28.29 -24.02
N ASN A 373 12.97 29.06 -24.46
CA ASN A 373 13.07 29.55 -25.82
C ASN A 373 14.02 28.69 -26.67
N ASN A 374 13.80 28.73 -27.99
CA ASN A 374 14.69 28.19 -29.03
C ASN A 374 14.93 26.67 -28.88
N LEU A 375 13.87 25.91 -28.60
CA LEU A 375 13.95 24.46 -28.51
C LEU A 375 13.97 23.80 -29.91
N VAL A 376 14.50 22.59 -29.97
CA VAL A 376 14.46 21.74 -31.16
C VAL A 376 13.27 20.79 -31.07
N TYR A 377 12.43 20.75 -32.10
CA TYR A 377 11.26 19.88 -32.22
C TYR A 377 11.37 18.98 -33.44
N GLY A 378 10.62 17.88 -33.48
CA GLY A 378 10.39 17.17 -34.74
C GLY A 378 9.74 18.10 -35.79
N ALA A 379 9.84 17.73 -37.05
CA ALA A 379 9.25 18.49 -38.14
C ALA A 379 7.98 17.86 -38.75
N ASN A 380 7.47 16.75 -38.19
CA ASN A 380 6.48 15.87 -38.81
C ASN A 380 6.88 15.44 -40.24
N GLU A 381 8.17 15.31 -40.48
CA GLU A 381 8.78 14.93 -41.75
C GLU A 381 9.99 14.02 -41.44
N VAL A 382 10.14 12.92 -42.18
CA VAL A 382 11.26 11.98 -41.99
C VAL A 382 12.60 12.71 -42.16
N ASP A 383 13.54 12.42 -41.25
CA ASP A 383 14.88 12.99 -41.26
C ASP A 383 14.97 14.52 -41.14
N HIS A 384 13.92 15.16 -40.60
CA HIS A 384 13.94 16.60 -40.39
C HIS A 384 13.49 17.03 -38.98
N HIS A 385 14.14 18.07 -38.46
CA HIS A 385 13.77 18.76 -37.23
C HIS A 385 13.66 20.25 -37.42
N LEU A 386 12.95 20.94 -36.51
CA LEU A 386 12.79 22.38 -36.44
C LEU A 386 13.63 22.91 -35.28
N ILE A 387 14.63 23.75 -35.55
CA ILE A 387 15.42 24.44 -34.53
C ILE A 387 14.84 25.83 -34.27
N ASN A 388 15.10 26.35 -33.04
CA ASN A 388 14.63 27.65 -32.57
C ASN A 388 13.09 27.74 -32.49
N GLY A 389 12.40 26.64 -32.23
CA GLY A 389 10.95 26.66 -32.01
C GLY A 389 10.60 27.26 -30.64
N ASN A 390 9.54 28.08 -30.63
CA ASN A 390 9.11 28.81 -29.43
C ASN A 390 7.61 28.67 -29.22
N PHE A 391 7.23 28.26 -28.00
CA PHE A 391 5.85 28.27 -27.55
C PHE A 391 5.30 29.71 -27.54
N GLY A 392 4.03 29.90 -27.92
CA GLY A 392 3.38 31.19 -27.99
C GLY A 392 3.68 31.99 -29.28
N ARG A 393 4.70 31.58 -30.08
CA ARG A 393 5.00 32.18 -31.40
C ARG A 393 4.71 31.19 -32.54
N ASP A 394 5.22 29.99 -32.46
CA ASP A 394 5.18 28.99 -33.54
C ASP A 394 4.03 27.99 -33.37
N TYR A 395 3.61 27.76 -32.15
CA TYR A 395 2.41 27.03 -31.76
C TYR A 395 1.94 27.48 -30.38
N ASP A 396 0.67 27.23 -30.06
CA ASP A 396 0.06 27.60 -28.78
C ASP A 396 -1.00 26.61 -28.34
N THR A 397 -1.20 26.50 -27.02
CA THR A 397 -2.28 25.75 -26.38
C THR A 397 -2.57 26.34 -25.00
N GLN A 398 -3.81 26.19 -24.52
CA GLN A 398 -4.16 26.54 -23.14
C GLN A 398 -3.79 25.44 -22.14
N ASP A 399 -3.48 24.25 -22.62
CA ASP A 399 -3.13 23.08 -21.79
C ASP A 399 -1.63 23.10 -21.45
N VAL A 400 -1.20 24.06 -20.61
CA VAL A 400 0.16 24.14 -20.08
C VAL A 400 0.17 23.74 -18.61
N THR A 401 0.92 22.69 -18.24
CA THR A 401 0.99 22.20 -16.86
C THR A 401 2.26 21.39 -16.63
N ASP A 402 2.59 21.08 -15.36
CA ASP A 402 3.70 20.18 -15.01
C ASP A 402 3.31 18.73 -15.32
N ILE A 403 3.87 18.17 -16.39
CA ILE A 403 3.74 16.76 -16.78
C ILE A 403 5.08 16.02 -16.83
N ALA A 404 6.17 16.65 -16.42
CA ALA A 404 7.49 16.02 -16.37
C ALA A 404 7.75 15.32 -15.03
N LEU A 405 8.44 14.17 -15.06
CA LEU A 405 8.90 13.50 -13.85
C LEU A 405 9.94 14.35 -13.11
N THR A 406 9.80 14.43 -11.80
CA THR A 406 10.81 15.05 -10.93
C THR A 406 11.98 14.09 -10.73
N ARG A 407 13.19 14.64 -10.63
CA ARG A 407 14.43 13.91 -10.42
C ARG A 407 15.05 14.24 -9.06
N ASP A 408 16.00 13.41 -8.67
CA ASP A 408 16.91 13.68 -7.57
C ASP A 408 17.63 15.03 -7.72
N GLU A 409 18.10 15.62 -6.62
CA GLU A 409 18.81 16.90 -6.55
C GLU A 409 18.04 18.15 -7.03
N LYS A 410 16.73 18.04 -7.29
CA LYS A 410 15.90 19.22 -7.61
C LYS A 410 15.55 20.01 -6.34
N ILE A 411 15.19 21.27 -6.53
CA ILE A 411 14.82 22.16 -5.44
C ILE A 411 13.36 21.94 -5.03
N CYS A 412 13.13 21.79 -3.76
CA CYS A 412 11.79 21.75 -3.19
C CYS A 412 11.09 23.10 -3.34
N LEU A 413 9.93 23.14 -3.99
CA LEU A 413 9.18 24.39 -4.20
C LEU A 413 8.57 24.95 -2.91
N GLN A 414 8.43 24.14 -1.85
CA GLN A 414 7.84 24.57 -0.58
C GLN A 414 8.86 25.30 0.34
N CYS A 415 10.11 24.85 0.36
CA CYS A 415 11.10 25.36 1.35
C CYS A 415 12.50 25.64 0.79
N GLY A 416 12.74 25.39 -0.50
CA GLY A 416 14.06 25.55 -1.11
C GLY A 416 15.10 24.49 -0.70
N GLY A 417 14.69 23.42 -0.01
CA GLY A 417 15.54 22.27 0.31
C GLY A 417 15.80 21.40 -0.92
N VAL A 418 16.66 20.40 -0.78
CA VAL A 418 17.00 19.46 -1.86
C VAL A 418 16.06 18.26 -1.81
N LEU A 419 15.52 17.88 -2.98
CA LEU A 419 14.73 16.68 -3.14
C LEU A 419 15.63 15.47 -3.32
N LYS A 420 15.34 14.38 -2.60
CA LYS A 420 16.07 13.10 -2.67
C LYS A 420 15.12 11.99 -3.08
N GLU A 421 15.58 11.16 -4.01
CA GLU A 421 14.89 9.93 -4.38
C GLU A 421 15.31 8.80 -3.45
N ILE A 422 14.35 8.14 -2.82
CA ILE A 422 14.57 6.95 -1.99
C ILE A 422 13.59 5.85 -2.36
N GLN A 423 13.93 4.61 -2.02
CA GLN A 423 13.02 3.47 -2.17
C GLN A 423 12.13 3.35 -0.94
N ALA A 424 10.86 3.02 -1.14
CA ALA A 424 9.90 2.83 -0.07
C ALA A 424 8.87 1.74 -0.42
N LEU A 425 8.29 1.14 0.62
CA LEU A 425 7.18 0.21 0.50
C LEU A 425 5.88 0.94 0.83
N GLU A 426 4.92 0.94 -0.08
CA GLU A 426 3.56 1.39 0.17
C GLU A 426 2.86 0.42 1.14
N VAL A 427 2.43 0.90 2.30
CA VAL A 427 1.75 0.11 3.33
C VAL A 427 0.28 0.47 3.51
N GLY A 428 -0.17 1.57 2.93
CA GLY A 428 -1.56 2.00 2.91
C GLY A 428 -1.79 3.11 1.91
N HIS A 429 -3.02 3.24 1.43
CA HIS A 429 -3.40 4.22 0.42
C HIS A 429 -4.77 4.79 0.72
N ILE A 430 -4.93 6.12 0.61
CA ILE A 430 -6.18 6.81 0.87
C ILE A 430 -6.50 7.79 -0.26
N PHE A 431 -7.78 7.88 -0.63
CA PHE A 431 -8.26 8.60 -1.81
C PHE A 431 -9.38 9.58 -1.48
N LYS A 432 -9.33 10.75 -2.08
CA LYS A 432 -10.50 11.63 -2.24
C LYS A 432 -11.13 11.32 -3.59
N LEU A 433 -12.22 10.57 -3.59
CA LEU A 433 -12.89 10.14 -4.81
C LEU A 433 -13.83 11.21 -5.37
N GLY A 434 -14.24 12.18 -4.53
CA GLY A 434 -15.28 13.13 -4.92
C GLY A 434 -16.60 12.43 -5.23
N ASP A 435 -17.31 12.91 -6.24
CA ASP A 435 -18.57 12.31 -6.69
C ASP A 435 -18.40 11.34 -7.89
N TYR A 436 -17.17 10.91 -8.18
CA TYR A 436 -16.83 10.10 -9.34
C TYR A 436 -17.71 8.83 -9.46
N TYR A 437 -17.75 8.01 -8.43
CA TYR A 437 -18.55 6.77 -8.41
C TYR A 437 -20.02 7.02 -8.18
N THR A 438 -20.37 7.93 -7.27
CA THR A 438 -21.77 8.20 -6.92
C THR A 438 -22.54 8.77 -8.11
N ARG A 439 -21.90 9.62 -8.91
CA ARG A 439 -22.46 10.14 -10.16
C ARG A 439 -22.58 9.05 -11.22
N ALA A 440 -21.52 8.28 -11.49
CA ALA A 440 -21.51 7.22 -12.49
C ALA A 440 -22.57 6.14 -12.22
N MET A 441 -22.79 5.81 -10.94
CA MET A 441 -23.74 4.78 -10.51
C MET A 441 -25.10 5.34 -10.07
N ASN A 442 -25.33 6.64 -10.22
CA ASN A 442 -26.58 7.33 -9.86
C ASN A 442 -27.00 7.11 -8.39
N LEU A 443 -26.04 7.21 -7.46
CA LEU A 443 -26.32 7.29 -6.03
C LEU A 443 -26.63 8.73 -5.64
N THR A 444 -27.90 9.03 -5.35
CA THR A 444 -28.34 10.37 -4.96
C THR A 444 -29.00 10.34 -3.57
N TYR A 445 -29.03 11.50 -2.91
CA TYR A 445 -29.78 11.75 -1.67
C TYR A 445 -30.50 13.08 -1.72
N GLN A 446 -31.48 13.29 -0.84
CA GLN A 446 -32.17 14.57 -0.70
C GLN A 446 -31.37 15.49 0.25
N ASP A 447 -30.97 16.66 -0.23
CA ASP A 447 -30.32 17.69 0.56
C ASP A 447 -31.29 18.42 1.52
N GLU A 448 -30.82 19.42 2.26
CA GLU A 448 -31.60 20.21 3.21
C GLU A 448 -32.75 21.01 2.54
N ARG A 449 -32.66 21.22 1.21
CA ARG A 449 -33.66 21.94 0.41
C ARG A 449 -34.60 21.00 -0.34
N GLY A 450 -34.44 19.68 -0.13
CA GLY A 450 -35.19 18.66 -0.86
C GLY A 450 -34.71 18.41 -2.30
N SER A 451 -33.54 18.95 -2.68
CA SER A 451 -32.96 18.73 -4.00
C SER A 451 -32.16 17.42 -4.02
N SER A 452 -32.26 16.68 -5.11
CA SER A 452 -31.45 15.47 -5.31
C SER A 452 -30.02 15.84 -5.70
N THR A 453 -29.02 15.29 -4.98
CA THR A 453 -27.60 15.54 -5.22
C THR A 453 -26.76 14.28 -4.96
N TYR A 454 -25.50 14.30 -5.38
CA TYR A 454 -24.57 13.17 -5.27
C TYR A 454 -23.69 13.31 -4.01
N PRO A 455 -23.53 12.26 -3.19
CA PRO A 455 -22.55 12.26 -2.09
C PRO A 455 -21.11 12.31 -2.62
N HIS A 456 -20.21 12.93 -1.84
CA HIS A 456 -18.78 12.88 -2.08
C HIS A 456 -18.15 11.75 -1.26
N MET A 457 -17.26 10.97 -1.87
CA MET A 457 -16.68 9.77 -1.28
C MET A 457 -15.20 9.94 -0.96
N GLY A 458 -14.77 9.28 0.11
CA GLY A 458 -13.38 8.89 0.36
C GLY A 458 -13.24 7.37 0.33
N CYS A 459 -12.06 6.88 -0.06
CA CYS A 459 -11.68 5.46 -0.01
C CYS A 459 -10.35 5.33 0.74
N TYR A 460 -10.22 4.28 1.56
CA TYR A 460 -9.08 4.09 2.46
C TYR A 460 -8.73 2.61 2.54
N GLY A 461 -7.48 2.23 2.24
CA GLY A 461 -7.10 0.81 2.14
C GLY A 461 -5.77 0.46 2.78
N VAL A 462 -5.70 -0.73 3.41
CA VAL A 462 -4.48 -1.37 3.93
C VAL A 462 -4.51 -2.87 3.63
N GLY A 463 -3.48 -3.37 2.94
CA GLY A 463 -3.27 -4.81 2.78
C GLY A 463 -2.61 -5.41 4.03
N LEU A 464 -3.34 -6.27 4.76
CA LEU A 464 -2.85 -6.80 6.05
C LEU A 464 -1.59 -7.67 5.90
N GLY A 465 -1.53 -8.47 4.83
CA GLY A 465 -0.35 -9.29 4.55
C GLY A 465 0.88 -8.44 4.22
N ARG A 466 0.70 -7.38 3.43
CA ARG A 466 1.76 -6.42 3.11
C ARG A 466 2.23 -5.68 4.37
N LEU A 467 1.29 -5.28 5.25
CA LEU A 467 1.65 -4.64 6.52
C LEU A 467 2.42 -5.59 7.44
N MET A 468 2.05 -6.89 7.50
CA MET A 468 2.82 -7.90 8.23
C MET A 468 4.26 -8.02 7.68
N ASP A 469 4.44 -8.05 6.36
CA ASP A 469 5.76 -8.09 5.72
C ASP A 469 6.57 -6.83 6.05
N ALA A 470 5.95 -5.65 6.01
CA ALA A 470 6.57 -4.37 6.37
C ALA A 470 7.07 -4.36 7.83
N VAL A 471 6.25 -4.87 8.75
CA VAL A 471 6.64 -5.00 10.17
C VAL A 471 7.88 -5.86 10.32
N VAL A 472 7.92 -7.02 9.65
CA VAL A 472 9.09 -7.92 9.72
C VAL A 472 10.33 -7.29 9.07
N ARG A 473 10.17 -6.53 7.98
CA ARG A 473 11.29 -5.80 7.36
C ARG A 473 11.95 -4.79 8.32
N SER A 474 11.14 -4.10 9.10
CA SER A 474 11.62 -3.10 10.05
C SER A 474 12.08 -3.69 11.38
N ASN A 475 11.60 -4.89 11.74
CA ASN A 475 11.74 -5.45 13.08
C ASN A 475 12.27 -6.89 13.02
N HIS A 476 13.55 -7.05 12.71
CA HIS A 476 14.26 -8.35 12.75
C HIS A 476 15.76 -8.15 12.99
N ASP A 477 16.43 -9.23 13.35
CA ASP A 477 17.87 -9.34 13.39
C ASP A 477 18.34 -10.64 12.68
N GLU A 478 19.62 -10.96 12.77
CA GLU A 478 20.19 -12.17 12.17
C GLU A 478 19.60 -13.48 12.74
N ARG A 479 19.02 -13.44 13.94
CA ARG A 479 18.44 -14.61 14.62
C ARG A 479 16.99 -14.86 14.22
N GLY A 480 16.23 -13.78 13.89
CA GLY A 480 14.82 -13.91 13.53
C GLY A 480 14.03 -12.63 13.69
N ILE A 481 12.72 -12.79 13.77
CA ILE A 481 11.76 -11.69 13.89
C ILE A 481 11.83 -11.06 15.30
N ILE A 482 11.50 -9.78 15.40
CA ILE A 482 11.30 -9.05 16.66
C ILE A 482 9.90 -8.45 16.62
N TRP A 483 8.87 -9.21 17.00
CA TRP A 483 7.51 -8.69 16.95
C TRP A 483 7.30 -7.55 17.93
N PRO A 484 6.72 -6.41 17.51
CA PRO A 484 6.11 -5.46 18.45
C PRO A 484 5.09 -6.17 19.35
N ALA A 485 5.05 -5.83 20.62
CA ALA A 485 4.15 -6.49 21.58
C ALA A 485 2.67 -6.42 21.17
N SER A 486 2.27 -5.34 20.48
CA SER A 486 0.92 -5.12 19.93
C SER A 486 0.49 -6.13 18.87
N LEU A 487 1.47 -6.73 18.14
CA LEU A 487 1.25 -7.62 17.00
C LEU A 487 1.67 -9.07 17.26
N ALA A 488 2.48 -9.32 18.26
CA ALA A 488 3.02 -10.64 18.55
C ALA A 488 1.92 -11.71 18.62
N PRO A 489 2.13 -12.92 18.06
CA PRO A 489 1.14 -14.00 18.09
C PRO A 489 0.87 -14.49 19.50
N PHE A 490 1.84 -14.33 20.40
CA PHE A 490 1.77 -14.56 21.84
C PHE A 490 2.65 -13.54 22.54
N GLN A 491 2.36 -13.25 23.81
CA GLN A 491 3.20 -12.36 24.62
C GLN A 491 4.45 -13.10 25.11
N VAL A 492 4.31 -14.39 25.40
CA VAL A 492 5.32 -15.23 26.04
C VAL A 492 5.61 -16.49 25.23
N TYR A 493 6.89 -16.77 25.00
CA TYR A 493 7.39 -18.09 24.65
C TYR A 493 7.88 -18.77 25.92
N LEU A 494 7.12 -19.76 26.42
CA LEU A 494 7.41 -20.47 27.67
C LEU A 494 8.16 -21.77 27.37
N MET A 495 9.23 -22.04 28.06
CA MET A 495 9.98 -23.30 27.92
C MET A 495 10.60 -23.79 29.23
N SER A 496 10.86 -25.08 29.29
CA SER A 496 11.58 -25.69 30.40
C SER A 496 12.98 -26.14 29.99
N VAL A 497 13.93 -26.03 30.93
CA VAL A 497 15.28 -26.57 30.80
C VAL A 497 15.53 -27.56 31.95
N GLY A 498 15.75 -28.82 31.60
CA GLY A 498 15.90 -29.92 32.56
C GLY A 498 14.71 -30.90 32.53
N LYS A 499 14.92 -32.08 33.18
CA LYS A 499 13.93 -33.17 33.16
C LYS A 499 13.27 -33.42 34.52
N SER A 500 13.56 -32.62 35.56
CA SER A 500 13.03 -32.85 36.92
C SER A 500 11.50 -32.64 36.94
N LEU A 501 10.83 -33.40 37.80
CA LEU A 501 9.38 -33.28 37.99
C LEU A 501 8.97 -31.91 38.52
N SER A 502 9.81 -31.29 39.35
CA SER A 502 9.57 -29.94 39.87
C SER A 502 9.53 -28.90 38.75
N VAL A 503 10.48 -28.93 37.81
CA VAL A 503 10.50 -28.03 36.63
C VAL A 503 9.29 -28.28 35.76
N LYS A 504 8.91 -29.54 35.50
CA LYS A 504 7.72 -29.84 34.69
C LYS A 504 6.43 -29.33 35.34
N ARG A 505 6.27 -29.49 36.65
CA ARG A 505 5.10 -28.96 37.37
C ARG A 505 5.06 -27.41 37.30
N ALA A 506 6.17 -26.77 37.63
CA ALA A 506 6.23 -25.30 37.63
C ALA A 506 5.92 -24.69 36.25
N VAL A 507 6.43 -25.26 35.16
CA VAL A 507 6.13 -24.76 33.81
C VAL A 507 4.68 -25.00 33.42
N GLU A 508 4.07 -26.13 33.80
CA GLU A 508 2.66 -26.40 33.55
C GLU A 508 1.73 -25.46 34.36
N ASP A 509 2.12 -25.17 35.61
CA ASP A 509 1.38 -24.22 36.44
C ASP A 509 1.44 -22.81 35.86
N LEU A 510 2.63 -22.31 35.46
CA LEU A 510 2.79 -21.04 34.77
C LEU A 510 2.02 -21.00 33.44
N HIS A 511 2.04 -22.08 32.65
CA HIS A 511 1.27 -22.14 31.41
C HIS A 511 -0.24 -22.04 31.66
N ARG A 512 -0.71 -22.60 32.76
CA ARG A 512 -2.12 -22.49 33.18
C ARG A 512 -2.47 -21.06 33.60
N GLU A 513 -1.58 -20.37 34.29
CA GLU A 513 -1.78 -18.99 34.76
C GLU A 513 -1.68 -17.99 33.62
N LEU A 514 -0.77 -18.19 32.67
CA LEU A 514 -0.61 -17.31 31.51
C LEU A 514 -1.69 -17.51 30.43
N GLY A 515 -2.34 -18.69 30.39
CA GLY A 515 -3.44 -19.00 29.49
C GLY A 515 -3.04 -18.87 28.01
N ASP A 516 -3.86 -18.18 27.22
CA ASP A 516 -3.69 -17.95 25.79
C ASP A 516 -2.57 -16.93 25.45
N ARG A 517 -2.02 -16.25 26.46
CA ARG A 517 -0.88 -15.32 26.32
C ARG A 517 0.42 -16.05 26.01
N ALA A 518 0.52 -17.36 26.37
CA ALA A 518 1.75 -18.12 26.26
C ALA A 518 1.69 -19.24 25.21
N LEU A 519 2.76 -19.34 24.42
CA LEU A 519 3.09 -20.53 23.65
C LEU A 519 4.08 -21.37 24.46
N TYR A 520 3.63 -22.53 24.95
CA TYR A 520 4.50 -23.43 25.70
C TYR A 520 5.22 -24.44 24.79
N ASP A 521 6.55 -24.36 24.73
CA ASP A 521 7.39 -25.36 24.05
C ASP A 521 7.57 -26.60 24.92
N ASP A 522 6.63 -27.53 24.78
CA ASP A 522 6.54 -28.81 25.49
C ASP A 522 7.39 -29.93 24.85
N ARG A 523 8.10 -29.65 23.76
CA ARG A 523 8.91 -30.64 23.04
C ARG A 523 10.07 -31.17 23.88
N GLY A 524 10.50 -32.36 23.51
CA GLY A 524 11.69 -33.00 24.10
C GLY A 524 13.03 -32.53 23.54
N ASP A 525 13.05 -31.53 22.68
CA ASP A 525 14.24 -31.03 21.99
C ASP A 525 15.26 -30.40 22.95
N SER A 526 16.52 -30.31 22.49
CA SER A 526 17.59 -29.70 23.28
C SER A 526 17.29 -28.21 23.53
N PRO A 527 17.78 -27.63 24.64
CA PRO A 527 17.59 -26.20 24.93
C PRO A 527 18.05 -25.30 23.79
N GLY A 528 19.16 -25.62 23.10
CA GLY A 528 19.67 -24.82 21.98
C GLY A 528 18.70 -24.77 20.81
N VAL A 529 18.01 -25.85 20.46
CA VAL A 529 16.96 -25.86 19.43
C VAL A 529 15.80 -24.98 19.84
N LYS A 530 15.32 -25.11 21.09
CA LYS A 530 14.21 -24.29 21.60
C LYS A 530 14.55 -22.80 21.64
N PHE A 531 15.77 -22.43 22.01
CA PHE A 531 16.24 -21.05 22.00
C PHE A 531 16.27 -20.47 20.58
N ASN A 532 16.79 -21.23 19.61
CA ASN A 532 16.83 -20.79 18.22
C ASN A 532 15.42 -20.63 17.63
N ASP A 533 14.50 -21.53 17.96
CA ASP A 533 13.11 -21.43 17.53
C ASP A 533 12.41 -20.21 18.16
N ALA A 534 12.64 -19.96 19.45
CA ALA A 534 12.11 -18.80 20.14
C ALA A 534 12.61 -17.47 19.51
N ASP A 535 13.91 -17.38 19.23
CA ASP A 535 14.51 -16.20 18.62
C ASP A 535 14.02 -16.04 17.15
N LEU A 536 13.86 -17.13 16.38
CA LEU A 536 13.34 -17.10 15.01
C LEU A 536 11.87 -16.66 14.95
N ILE A 537 11.03 -17.21 15.84
CA ILE A 537 9.60 -16.86 15.92
C ILE A 537 9.43 -15.40 16.36
N GLY A 538 10.28 -14.93 17.28
CA GLY A 538 10.34 -13.54 17.68
C GLY A 538 9.27 -13.07 18.66
N ILE A 539 8.73 -13.96 19.49
CA ILE A 539 7.80 -13.61 20.58
C ILE A 539 8.52 -12.69 21.58
N PRO A 540 7.90 -11.58 22.03
CA PRO A 540 8.58 -10.53 22.79
C PRO A 540 9.28 -11.00 24.06
N LEU A 541 8.65 -11.89 24.84
CA LEU A 541 9.19 -12.39 26.09
C LEU A 541 9.43 -13.89 26.01
N ARG A 542 10.62 -14.33 26.42
CA ARG A 542 10.94 -15.75 26.59
C ARG A 542 11.10 -16.07 28.05
N ILE A 543 10.26 -16.97 28.60
CA ILE A 543 10.35 -17.45 29.98
C ILE A 543 10.99 -18.82 29.99
N VAL A 544 12.06 -18.97 30.78
CA VAL A 544 12.79 -20.22 30.97
C VAL A 544 12.65 -20.70 32.41
N VAL A 545 12.03 -21.87 32.59
CA VAL A 545 11.95 -22.55 33.87
C VAL A 545 13.08 -23.56 33.93
N GLY A 546 14.12 -23.26 34.71
CA GLY A 546 15.30 -24.11 34.89
C GLY A 546 15.51 -24.52 36.35
N ALA A 547 16.09 -25.68 36.61
CA ALA A 547 16.27 -26.22 37.98
C ALA A 547 17.05 -25.26 38.90
N LYS A 548 18.04 -24.53 38.37
CA LYS A 548 18.88 -23.60 39.13
C LYS A 548 18.05 -22.48 39.75
N HIS A 549 17.34 -21.73 38.96
CA HIS A 549 16.57 -20.59 39.44
C HIS A 549 15.26 -21.02 40.14
N LEU A 550 14.69 -22.14 39.72
CA LEU A 550 13.51 -22.70 40.39
C LEU A 550 13.80 -23.06 41.88
N GLY A 551 15.04 -23.53 42.20
CA GLY A 551 15.45 -23.74 43.57
C GLY A 551 15.45 -22.48 44.45
N GLU A 552 15.53 -21.29 43.83
CA GLU A 552 15.41 -19.97 44.45
C GLU A 552 13.99 -19.40 44.37
N GLY A 553 13.02 -20.16 43.86
CA GLY A 553 11.66 -19.69 43.62
C GLY A 553 11.53 -18.70 42.46
N LYS A 554 12.47 -18.68 41.51
CA LYS A 554 12.55 -17.72 40.41
C LYS A 554 12.54 -18.39 39.04
N VAL A 555 12.23 -17.60 38.01
CA VAL A 555 12.38 -17.91 36.57
C VAL A 555 13.15 -16.83 35.85
N GLU A 556 13.71 -17.17 34.70
CA GLU A 556 14.37 -16.23 33.82
C GLU A 556 13.37 -15.72 32.77
N ILE A 557 13.22 -14.40 32.63
CA ILE A 557 12.47 -13.74 31.56
C ILE A 557 13.48 -12.98 30.71
N LYS A 558 13.56 -13.29 29.42
CA LYS A 558 14.38 -12.57 28.45
C LYS A 558 13.52 -11.80 27.48
N GLU A 559 13.80 -10.51 27.30
CA GLU A 559 13.22 -9.68 26.26
C GLU A 559 13.86 -9.98 24.91
N ARG A 560 13.05 -10.18 23.85
CA ARG A 560 13.55 -10.51 22.51
C ARG A 560 14.25 -9.33 21.84
N GLY A 561 13.72 -8.12 22.02
CA GLY A 561 14.24 -6.91 21.39
C GLY A 561 15.55 -6.41 22.01
N SER A 562 15.56 -6.15 23.31
CA SER A 562 16.73 -5.65 24.05
C SER A 562 17.78 -6.72 24.36
N GLY A 563 17.33 -7.97 24.46
CA GLY A 563 18.15 -9.09 24.95
C GLY A 563 18.33 -9.09 26.46
N GLU A 564 17.71 -8.16 27.20
CA GLU A 564 17.79 -8.04 28.64
C GLU A 564 17.18 -9.25 29.35
N ILE A 565 17.80 -9.66 30.46
CA ILE A 565 17.40 -10.84 31.24
C ILE A 565 17.00 -10.39 32.63
N HIS A 566 15.81 -10.79 33.05
CA HIS A 566 15.24 -10.52 34.38
C HIS A 566 15.03 -11.84 35.14
N LEU A 567 15.48 -11.89 36.41
CA LEU A 567 15.15 -12.97 37.32
C LEU A 567 13.95 -12.59 38.17
N VAL A 568 12.82 -13.25 37.94
CA VAL A 568 11.51 -12.89 38.49
C VAL A 568 11.01 -14.00 39.40
N ALA A 569 10.44 -13.69 40.56
CA ALA A 569 9.82 -14.67 41.45
C ALA A 569 8.57 -15.28 40.76
N LEU A 570 8.32 -16.55 40.98
CA LEU A 570 7.25 -17.33 40.33
C LEU A 570 5.87 -16.66 40.47
N ASP A 571 5.56 -16.14 41.67
CA ASP A 571 4.31 -15.49 41.99
C ASP A 571 4.18 -14.08 41.40
N GLN A 572 5.23 -13.53 40.81
CA GLN A 572 5.26 -12.21 40.19
C GLN A 572 5.32 -12.26 38.66
N VAL A 573 5.35 -13.44 38.04
CA VAL A 573 5.55 -13.62 36.60
C VAL A 573 4.45 -12.90 35.80
N ASN A 574 3.18 -13.03 36.16
CA ASN A 574 2.08 -12.36 35.44
C ASN A 574 2.24 -10.84 35.43
N ARG A 575 2.56 -10.25 36.59
CA ARG A 575 2.82 -8.83 36.71
C ARG A 575 4.03 -8.39 35.88
N ALA A 576 5.13 -9.14 35.93
CA ALA A 576 6.31 -8.83 35.14
C ALA A 576 6.02 -8.91 33.63
N VAL A 577 5.22 -9.86 33.18
CA VAL A 577 4.78 -9.95 31.79
C VAL A 577 3.95 -8.72 31.39
N ASP A 578 3.04 -8.25 32.24
CA ASP A 578 2.26 -7.05 31.98
C ASP A 578 3.15 -5.80 31.91
N ASP A 579 4.06 -5.63 32.88
CA ASP A 579 4.98 -4.49 32.94
C ASP A 579 5.94 -4.45 31.74
N LEU A 580 6.47 -5.59 31.30
CA LEU A 580 7.42 -5.70 30.19
C LEU A 580 6.72 -5.66 28.81
N SER A 581 5.49 -6.20 28.70
CA SER A 581 4.72 -6.15 27.44
C SER A 581 4.15 -4.76 27.15
N GLY A 582 3.94 -3.93 28.16
CA GLY A 582 3.42 -2.57 28.04
C GLY A 582 4.48 -1.52 27.68
N ARG A 583 5.78 -1.84 27.72
CA ARG A 583 6.85 -0.91 27.31
C ARG A 583 6.87 -0.79 25.80
N PRO A 584 6.85 0.47 25.23
CA PRO A 584 7.18 0.65 23.82
C PRO A 584 8.59 0.08 23.59
N ALA A 585 8.82 -0.54 22.44
CA ALA A 585 10.14 -1.04 22.06
C ALA A 585 11.09 0.17 21.96
N ASP A 586 11.83 0.45 23.02
CA ASP A 586 12.93 1.40 23.02
C ASP A 586 14.01 0.82 22.11
N GLY A 587 14.08 1.32 20.88
CA GLY A 587 15.12 0.90 19.95
C GLY A 587 14.75 0.78 18.48
N ALA A 588 13.64 1.37 18.02
CA ALA A 588 13.49 1.60 16.57
C ALA A 588 14.55 2.63 16.17
N GLY A 589 15.60 2.14 15.50
CA GLY A 589 16.85 2.81 15.23
C GLY A 589 16.70 4.27 14.85
N GLN A 590 17.35 5.12 15.62
CA GLN A 590 17.85 6.38 15.10
C GLN A 590 18.72 6.05 13.88
N ILE A 591 18.20 6.29 12.70
CA ILE A 591 19.01 6.42 11.49
C ILE A 591 19.90 7.65 11.79
N ARG A 592 21.13 7.37 12.22
CA ARG A 592 22.15 8.41 12.28
C ARG A 592 22.44 8.83 10.84
N GLY A 593 22.21 10.09 10.61
CA GLY A 593 22.59 11.06 9.62
C GLY A 593 22.97 10.67 8.21
#